data_4f1300286fa3be356f991c4df05963dc
#
_entry.id   4f1300286fa3be356f991c4df05963dc
#
_cell.length_a   1.000
_cell.length_b   1.000
_cell.length_c   1.000
_cell.angle_alpha   90.00
_cell.angle_beta   90.00
_cell.angle_gamma   90.00
#
_symmetry.space_group_name_H-M   'P 1'
#
loop_
_entity.id
_entity.type
_entity.pdbx_description
1 polymer ?
#
loop_
_entity_poly.entity_id
_entity_poly.type
_entity_poly.pdbx_seq_one_letter_code
_entity_poly.pdbx_strand_id
1 'polypeptide(L)'
;LPILPEQNMELYSYCEFLAEQNIKTLISSPETIKVLSDKYVFSSFCLKHNIPCIPSYLSSQINAIPYDTIIEKDRYGVGCSHVKKISKKDSIKRKKMIYQPYIKGNHFSLCVYYEKQSFKLLTLNEQDIVLDNNKIKLRSLKVNVKNSHYLELYSILRNIYKSLPGLYAYVGVDLIMTRDKILVVEVNPRLTTSFTGISSTLGINLSQPKKFMKLSNINPRSQRIYLS
;
A
#
# COMPACT_ATOMS: atom_id res chain seq x y z
N LEU A 1 -7.63 3.64 -17.41
CA LEU A 1 -6.97 3.42 -16.12
C LEU A 1 -6.30 4.71 -15.69
N PRO A 2 -6.82 5.42 -14.68
CA PRO A 2 -6.16 6.59 -14.13
C PRO A 2 -4.84 6.20 -13.46
N ILE A 3 -3.79 6.99 -13.72
CA ILE A 3 -2.47 6.84 -13.07
C ILE A 3 -2.18 8.19 -12.39
N LEU A 4 -2.88 8.46 -11.32
CA LEU A 4 -2.73 9.66 -10.50
C LEU A 4 -2.32 9.28 -9.08
N PRO A 5 -1.51 10.09 -8.40
CA PRO A 5 -1.20 9.88 -7.00
C PRO A 5 -2.42 10.19 -6.10
N GLU A 6 -2.49 9.56 -4.93
CA GLU A 6 -3.48 9.91 -3.90
C GLU A 6 -3.14 11.22 -3.18
N GLN A 7 -2.03 11.86 -3.52
CA GLN A 7 -1.52 13.07 -2.88
C GLN A 7 -2.59 14.16 -2.88
N ASN A 8 -2.78 14.81 -1.74
CA ASN A 8 -3.76 15.88 -1.56
C ASN A 8 -5.19 15.55 -2.03
N MET A 9 -5.57 14.27 -2.03
CA MET A 9 -6.89 13.80 -2.48
C MET A 9 -7.14 13.96 -4.01
N GLU A 10 -6.10 14.18 -4.80
CA GLU A 10 -6.24 14.38 -6.27
C GLU A 10 -6.89 13.19 -6.96
N LEU A 11 -6.45 11.97 -6.63
CA LEU A 11 -7.05 10.77 -7.20
C LEU A 11 -8.54 10.64 -6.83
N TYR A 12 -8.91 10.98 -5.59
CA TYR A 12 -10.30 10.98 -5.14
C TYR A 12 -11.15 11.94 -5.97
N SER A 13 -10.75 13.22 -6.04
CA SER A 13 -11.50 14.25 -6.77
C SER A 13 -11.66 13.91 -8.26
N TYR A 14 -10.61 13.35 -8.87
CA TYR A 14 -10.68 12.92 -10.27
C TYR A 14 -11.62 11.74 -10.47
N CYS A 15 -11.61 10.75 -9.57
CA CYS A 15 -12.50 9.59 -9.66
C CYS A 15 -13.96 9.96 -9.37
N GLU A 16 -14.21 10.88 -8.44
CA GLU A 16 -15.52 11.45 -8.18
C GLU A 16 -16.07 12.12 -9.45
N PHE A 17 -15.29 13.00 -10.08
CA PHE A 17 -15.66 13.62 -11.36
C PHE A 17 -15.98 12.60 -12.46
N LEU A 18 -15.14 11.55 -12.63
CA LEU A 18 -15.40 10.52 -13.64
C LEU A 18 -16.67 9.71 -13.34
N ALA A 19 -16.95 9.46 -12.07
CA ALA A 19 -18.16 8.76 -11.64
C ALA A 19 -19.43 9.60 -11.92
N GLU A 20 -19.41 10.90 -11.65
CA GLU A 20 -20.48 11.83 -11.98
C GLU A 20 -20.78 11.89 -13.49
N GLN A 21 -19.74 11.77 -14.31
CA GLN A 21 -19.86 11.69 -15.77
C GLN A 21 -20.25 10.30 -16.30
N ASN A 22 -20.54 9.32 -15.42
CA ASN A 22 -20.80 7.92 -15.77
C ASN A 22 -19.71 7.26 -16.62
N ILE A 23 -18.45 7.71 -16.49
CA ILE A 23 -17.31 7.14 -17.21
C ILE A 23 -16.85 5.87 -16.48
N LYS A 24 -16.90 4.73 -17.17
CA LYS A 24 -16.42 3.44 -16.63
C LYS A 24 -14.89 3.44 -16.52
N THR A 25 -14.38 3.23 -15.32
CA THR A 25 -12.95 3.22 -15.03
C THR A 25 -12.50 1.87 -14.44
N LEU A 26 -11.22 1.56 -14.61
CA LEU A 26 -10.55 0.45 -13.89
C LEU A 26 -9.85 1.00 -12.66
N ILE A 27 -10.64 1.42 -11.67
CA ILE A 27 -10.17 1.96 -10.39
C ILE A 27 -11.23 1.71 -9.30
N SER A 28 -10.80 1.71 -8.06
CA SER A 28 -11.67 1.58 -6.88
C SER A 28 -12.68 2.73 -6.78
N SER A 29 -13.79 2.52 -6.04
CA SER A 29 -14.81 3.57 -5.88
C SER A 29 -14.26 4.82 -5.18
N PRO A 30 -14.84 6.01 -5.44
CA PRO A 30 -14.42 7.25 -4.78
C PRO A 30 -14.39 7.14 -3.25
N GLU A 31 -15.41 6.52 -2.62
CA GLU A 31 -15.50 6.34 -1.17
C GLU A 31 -14.33 5.50 -0.64
N THR A 32 -13.97 4.44 -1.36
CA THR A 32 -12.82 3.60 -1.02
C THR A 32 -11.52 4.38 -1.16
N ILE A 33 -11.33 5.12 -2.26
CA ILE A 33 -10.17 5.97 -2.47
C ILE A 33 -10.03 7.01 -1.37
N LYS A 34 -11.14 7.63 -0.96
CA LYS A 34 -11.17 8.63 0.13
C LYS A 34 -10.61 8.06 1.44
N VAL A 35 -11.01 6.85 1.82
CA VAL A 35 -10.48 6.17 3.02
C VAL A 35 -8.99 5.87 2.87
N LEU A 36 -8.56 5.38 1.71
CA LEU A 36 -7.19 4.96 1.47
C LEU A 36 -6.20 6.12 1.29
N SER A 37 -6.67 7.28 0.82
CA SER A 37 -5.83 8.47 0.61
C SER A 37 -5.39 9.15 1.91
N ASP A 38 -6.12 8.95 3.00
CA ASP A 38 -5.81 9.52 4.31
C ASP A 38 -5.23 8.43 5.24
N LYS A 39 -3.93 8.46 5.47
CA LYS A 39 -3.22 7.44 6.27
C LYS A 39 -3.70 7.33 7.72
N TYR A 40 -4.20 8.42 8.30
CA TYR A 40 -4.78 8.39 9.64
C TYR A 40 -6.14 7.70 9.64
N VAL A 41 -7.01 8.08 8.69
CA VAL A 41 -8.33 7.46 8.52
C VAL A 41 -8.18 5.98 8.18
N PHE A 42 -7.29 5.63 7.26
CA PHE A 42 -7.01 4.24 6.90
C PHE A 42 -6.53 3.40 8.09
N SER A 43 -5.60 3.94 8.90
CA SER A 43 -5.14 3.25 10.11
C SER A 43 -6.28 3.01 11.11
N SER A 44 -7.13 4.03 11.35
CA SER A 44 -8.30 3.91 12.21
C SER A 44 -9.32 2.89 11.68
N PHE A 45 -9.49 2.87 10.35
CA PHE A 45 -10.32 1.89 9.66
C PHE A 45 -9.79 0.46 9.84
N CYS A 46 -8.48 0.25 9.67
CA CYS A 46 -7.85 -1.06 9.88
C CYS A 46 -8.07 -1.58 11.29
N LEU A 47 -7.87 -0.73 12.30
CA LEU A 47 -8.10 -1.09 13.70
C LEU A 47 -9.55 -1.50 13.96
N LYS A 48 -10.51 -0.74 13.42
CA LYS A 48 -11.95 -1.04 13.54
C LYS A 48 -12.33 -2.39 12.90
N HIS A 49 -11.65 -2.78 11.82
CA HIS A 49 -11.95 -3.99 11.04
C HIS A 49 -11.00 -5.16 11.33
N ASN A 50 -10.19 -5.08 12.41
CA ASN A 50 -9.23 -6.10 12.80
C ASN A 50 -8.24 -6.47 11.66
N ILE A 51 -7.86 -5.48 10.83
CA ILE A 51 -6.80 -5.61 9.84
C ILE A 51 -5.49 -5.26 10.53
N PRO A 52 -4.49 -6.16 10.59
CA PRO A 52 -3.22 -5.88 11.25
C PRO A 52 -2.49 -4.75 10.51
N CYS A 53 -2.32 -3.62 11.16
CA CYS A 53 -1.69 -2.43 10.59
C CYS A 53 -0.77 -1.73 11.59
N ILE A 54 0.03 -0.79 11.09
CA ILE A 54 0.80 0.12 11.93
C ILE A 54 -0.11 1.28 12.34
N PRO A 55 -0.38 1.49 13.64
CA PRO A 55 -1.26 2.57 14.09
C PRO A 55 -0.67 3.94 13.76
N SER A 56 -1.53 4.85 13.31
CA SER A 56 -1.18 6.23 12.99
C SER A 56 -1.72 7.20 14.04
N TYR A 57 -0.95 8.19 14.37
CA TYR A 57 -1.24 9.20 15.39
C TYR A 57 -1.15 10.60 14.79
N LEU A 58 -2.03 11.49 15.20
CA LEU A 58 -1.93 12.91 14.90
C LEU A 58 -0.89 13.58 15.83
N SER A 59 -0.46 14.79 15.50
CA SER A 59 0.51 15.54 16.30
C SER A 59 0.09 15.76 17.76
N SER A 60 -1.21 15.85 18.03
CA SER A 60 -1.77 15.92 19.39
C SER A 60 -1.70 14.62 20.18
N GLN A 61 -1.50 13.49 19.49
CA GLN A 61 -1.52 12.13 20.04
C GLN A 61 -0.11 11.52 20.17
N ILE A 62 0.96 12.23 19.82
CA ILE A 62 2.34 11.71 19.78
C ILE A 62 2.74 11.06 21.12
N ASN A 63 2.32 11.65 22.25
CA ASN A 63 2.63 11.13 23.57
C ASN A 63 2.04 9.73 23.85
N ALA A 64 0.98 9.36 23.15
CA ALA A 64 0.37 8.03 23.25
C ALA A 64 1.18 6.92 22.54
N ILE A 65 2.18 7.27 21.72
CA ILE A 65 3.03 6.30 21.05
C ILE A 65 3.98 5.69 22.10
N PRO A 66 3.97 4.35 22.33
CA PRO A 66 4.76 3.72 23.39
C PRO A 66 6.25 3.53 23.05
N TYR A 67 6.74 4.15 21.97
CA TYR A 67 8.11 4.01 21.47
C TYR A 67 8.77 5.38 21.33
N ASP A 68 10.10 5.42 21.59
CA ASP A 68 10.91 6.64 21.44
C ASP A 68 11.30 6.92 20.00
N THR A 69 11.44 5.87 19.19
CA THR A 69 11.72 6.01 17.76
C THR A 69 10.43 5.90 16.96
N ILE A 70 10.15 6.90 16.16
CA ILE A 70 8.92 7.03 15.38
C ILE A 70 9.22 7.37 13.92
N ILE A 71 8.22 7.13 13.07
CA ILE A 71 8.20 7.58 11.69
C ILE A 71 7.28 8.80 11.59
N GLU A 72 7.82 9.90 11.11
CA GLU A 72 7.07 11.08 10.67
C GLU A 72 6.84 11.00 9.16
N LYS A 73 5.61 11.15 8.70
CA LYS A 73 5.28 11.19 7.26
C LYS A 73 4.06 12.05 6.95
N ASP A 74 3.97 12.52 5.70
CA ASP A 74 2.80 13.25 5.23
C ASP A 74 1.54 12.39 5.31
N ARG A 75 0.46 12.96 5.87
CA ARG A 75 -0.85 12.31 6.00
C ARG A 75 -1.43 11.90 4.64
N TYR A 76 -1.24 12.73 3.61
CA TYR A 76 -1.73 12.55 2.24
C TYR A 76 -0.61 12.37 1.22
N GLY A 77 0.62 12.11 1.68
CA GLY A 77 1.77 11.94 0.81
C GLY A 77 1.82 10.59 0.12
N VAL A 78 2.60 10.48 -0.95
CA VAL A 78 2.84 9.25 -1.73
C VAL A 78 4.33 8.97 -1.87
N GLY A 79 4.72 7.71 -2.07
CA GLY A 79 6.03 7.29 -2.52
C GLY A 79 7.16 7.69 -1.58
N CYS A 80 7.26 7.45 -0.36
CA CYS A 80 8.34 7.80 0.57
C CYS A 80 8.70 9.30 0.63
N SER A 81 7.96 10.20 -0.05
CA SER A 81 8.16 11.63 0.08
C SER A 81 7.89 12.05 1.52
N HIS A 82 8.83 12.81 2.11
CA HIS A 82 8.72 13.28 3.50
C HIS A 82 8.54 12.17 4.56
N VAL A 83 9.09 10.96 4.33
CA VAL A 83 9.13 9.91 5.35
C VAL A 83 10.45 9.96 6.10
N LYS A 84 10.39 10.19 7.41
CA LYS A 84 11.57 10.33 8.27
C LYS A 84 11.47 9.45 9.50
N LYS A 85 12.60 8.85 9.87
CA LYS A 85 12.80 8.20 11.16
C LYS A 85 13.37 9.22 12.14
N ILE A 86 12.68 9.51 13.22
CA ILE A 86 13.05 10.52 14.21
C ILE A 86 12.91 9.99 15.64
N SER A 87 13.53 10.67 16.60
CA SER A 87 13.19 10.48 18.01
C SER A 87 11.85 11.19 18.30
N LYS A 88 11.02 10.60 19.16
CA LYS A 88 9.73 11.20 19.57
C LYS A 88 9.90 12.60 20.18
N LYS A 89 10.96 12.81 20.96
CA LYS A 89 11.29 14.13 21.56
C LYS A 89 11.64 15.20 20.53
N ASP A 90 12.13 14.81 19.34
CA ASP A 90 12.52 15.72 18.27
C ASP A 90 11.34 16.01 17.30
N SER A 91 10.16 15.47 17.60
CA SER A 91 8.98 15.65 16.76
C SER A 91 8.46 17.10 16.84
N ILE A 92 8.23 17.71 15.68
CA ILE A 92 7.63 19.02 15.56
C ILE A 92 6.14 18.84 15.24
N LYS A 93 5.26 19.43 16.05
CA LYS A 93 3.81 19.35 15.84
C LYS A 93 3.40 20.04 14.54
N ARG A 94 3.03 19.26 13.50
CA ARG A 94 2.57 19.73 12.19
C ARG A 94 1.22 19.13 11.83
N LYS A 95 0.25 19.98 11.42
CA LYS A 95 -1.12 19.56 11.13
C LYS A 95 -1.25 18.54 9.99
N LYS A 96 -0.35 18.59 8.99
CA LYS A 96 -0.38 17.71 7.79
C LYS A 96 0.41 16.42 7.96
N MET A 97 1.04 16.20 9.13
CA MET A 97 1.86 15.02 9.39
C MET A 97 1.09 14.00 10.23
N ILE A 98 1.44 12.73 10.03
CA ILE A 98 1.12 11.65 10.95
C ILE A 98 2.40 11.04 11.49
N TYR A 99 2.24 10.37 12.62
CA TYR A 99 3.32 9.72 13.35
C TYR A 99 2.96 8.26 13.57
N GLN A 100 3.93 7.37 13.34
CA GLN A 100 3.77 5.94 13.54
C GLN A 100 4.94 5.40 14.38
N PRO A 101 4.77 4.34 15.18
CA PRO A 101 5.90 3.64 15.78
C PRO A 101 6.84 3.14 14.68
N TYR A 102 8.16 3.26 14.90
CA TYR A 102 9.13 2.61 14.01
C TYR A 102 9.12 1.11 14.27
N ILE A 103 8.75 0.34 13.27
CA ILE A 103 8.75 -1.13 13.34
C ILE A 103 9.93 -1.65 12.54
N LYS A 104 10.83 -2.37 13.20
CA LYS A 104 11.94 -3.07 12.53
C LYS A 104 11.42 -4.34 11.87
N GLY A 105 11.60 -4.48 10.57
CA GLY A 105 11.16 -5.63 9.78
C GLY A 105 11.58 -5.52 8.32
N ASN A 106 11.28 -6.54 7.54
CA ASN A 106 11.51 -6.54 6.10
C ASN A 106 10.31 -5.91 5.40
N HIS A 107 10.59 -5.07 4.43
CA HIS A 107 9.57 -4.35 3.67
C HIS A 107 9.16 -5.16 2.44
N PHE A 108 7.86 -5.29 2.24
CA PHE A 108 7.27 -5.97 1.10
C PHE A 108 6.12 -5.15 0.52
N SER A 109 5.77 -5.45 -0.73
CA SER A 109 4.53 -4.99 -1.32
C SER A 109 3.83 -6.13 -2.05
N LEU A 110 2.50 -6.06 -2.09
CA LEU A 110 1.67 -6.96 -2.87
C LEU A 110 1.11 -6.20 -4.06
N CYS A 111 1.12 -6.82 -5.23
CA CYS A 111 0.31 -6.38 -6.35
C CYS A 111 -0.91 -7.27 -6.43
N VAL A 112 -2.09 -6.68 -6.34
CA VAL A 112 -3.36 -7.40 -6.29
C VAL A 112 -4.28 -6.84 -7.36
N TYR A 113 -5.08 -7.71 -7.98
CA TYR A 113 -6.19 -7.31 -8.83
C TYR A 113 -7.49 -7.69 -8.17
N TYR A 114 -8.36 -6.72 -7.94
CA TYR A 114 -9.68 -6.90 -7.33
C TYR A 114 -10.79 -6.84 -8.37
N GLU A 115 -11.77 -7.74 -8.23
CA GLU A 115 -13.05 -7.75 -8.96
C GLU A 115 -14.21 -7.76 -7.96
N LYS A 116 -15.45 -7.63 -8.45
CA LYS A 116 -16.65 -7.54 -7.58
C LYS A 116 -16.84 -8.75 -6.66
N GLN A 117 -16.38 -9.94 -7.04
CA GLN A 117 -16.62 -11.18 -6.28
C GLN A 117 -15.33 -11.96 -5.94
N SER A 118 -14.18 -11.45 -6.36
CA SER A 118 -12.91 -12.13 -6.19
C SER A 118 -11.74 -11.18 -6.23
N PHE A 119 -10.57 -11.65 -5.81
CA PHE A 119 -9.31 -10.97 -6.05
C PHE A 119 -8.22 -11.97 -6.40
N LYS A 120 -7.18 -11.49 -7.05
CA LYS A 120 -5.99 -12.27 -7.38
C LYS A 120 -4.74 -11.56 -6.88
N LEU A 121 -3.98 -12.23 -6.01
CA LEU A 121 -2.63 -11.83 -5.69
C LEU A 121 -1.75 -12.12 -6.92
N LEU A 122 -1.22 -11.08 -7.53
CA LEU A 122 -0.37 -11.17 -8.73
C LEU A 122 1.06 -11.46 -8.32
N THR A 123 1.64 -10.62 -7.47
CA THR A 123 3.03 -10.78 -7.00
C THR A 123 3.17 -10.32 -5.55
N LEU A 124 4.09 -10.99 -4.84
CA LEU A 124 4.74 -10.50 -3.63
C LEU A 124 6.10 -9.93 -4.02
N ASN A 125 6.43 -8.74 -3.56
CA ASN A 125 7.65 -8.04 -3.94
C ASN A 125 8.41 -7.62 -2.68
N GLU A 126 9.71 -7.85 -2.67
CA GLU A 126 10.61 -7.39 -1.62
C GLU A 126 11.08 -5.97 -1.93
N GLN A 127 11.00 -5.08 -0.96
CA GLN A 127 11.39 -3.68 -1.07
C GLN A 127 12.71 -3.45 -0.33
N ASP A 128 13.73 -2.97 -1.04
CA ASP A 128 15.01 -2.58 -0.47
C ASP A 128 14.92 -1.12 0.00
N ILE A 129 14.60 -0.96 1.27
CA ILE A 129 14.44 0.34 1.93
C ILE A 129 15.75 0.73 2.60
N VAL A 130 16.24 1.94 2.30
CA VAL A 130 17.45 2.51 2.89
C VAL A 130 17.13 3.75 3.72
N LEU A 131 17.93 3.95 4.75
CA LEU A 131 17.88 5.15 5.58
C LEU A 131 19.04 6.06 5.17
N ASP A 132 18.73 7.23 4.62
CA ASP A 132 19.68 8.25 4.22
C ASP A 132 19.35 9.56 4.92
N ASN A 133 20.25 10.04 5.80
CA ASN A 133 20.04 11.23 6.61
C ASN A 133 18.66 11.28 7.29
N ASN A 134 18.29 10.19 7.96
CA ASN A 134 16.98 9.98 8.58
C ASN A 134 15.78 9.95 7.61
N LYS A 135 15.98 10.07 6.31
CA LYS A 135 14.93 9.90 5.29
C LYS A 135 14.87 8.44 4.86
N ILE A 136 13.67 7.92 4.79
CA ILE A 136 13.40 6.58 4.26
C ILE A 136 13.24 6.68 2.75
N LYS A 137 14.01 5.86 2.01
CA LYS A 137 14.00 5.82 0.55
C LYS A 137 13.87 4.37 0.07
N LEU A 138 13.09 4.16 -0.99
CA LEU A 138 13.06 2.91 -1.72
C LEU A 138 14.18 2.91 -2.76
N ARG A 139 15.18 2.01 -2.59
CA ARG A 139 16.35 1.89 -3.49
C ARG A 139 16.10 0.93 -4.65
N SER A 140 15.49 -0.21 -4.36
CA SER A 140 15.19 -1.24 -5.35
C SER A 140 14.02 -2.12 -4.94
N LEU A 141 13.46 -2.84 -5.91
CA LEU A 141 12.43 -3.84 -5.73
C LEU A 141 12.89 -5.17 -6.34
N LYS A 142 12.58 -6.27 -5.66
CA LYS A 142 12.62 -7.60 -6.26
C LYS A 142 11.19 -8.09 -6.44
N VAL A 143 10.72 -8.09 -7.69
CA VAL A 143 9.34 -8.43 -8.04
C VAL A 143 9.17 -9.94 -8.09
N ASN A 144 8.04 -10.43 -7.58
CA ASN A 144 7.63 -11.83 -7.58
C ASN A 144 8.59 -12.75 -6.82
N VAL A 145 8.78 -12.46 -5.53
CA VAL A 145 9.55 -13.33 -4.63
C VAL A 145 8.67 -14.42 -4.03
N LYS A 146 9.27 -15.58 -3.73
CA LYS A 146 8.60 -16.66 -2.99
C LYS A 146 8.63 -16.33 -1.50
N ASN A 147 7.56 -16.70 -0.79
CA ASN A 147 7.47 -16.52 0.66
C ASN A 147 6.63 -17.65 1.27
N SER A 148 6.92 -18.04 2.51
CA SER A 148 6.16 -19.07 3.24
C SER A 148 4.86 -18.57 3.86
N HIS A 149 4.64 -17.26 3.93
CA HIS A 149 3.48 -16.63 4.61
C HIS A 149 2.25 -16.42 3.70
N TYR A 150 2.11 -17.16 2.61
CA TYR A 150 1.00 -16.96 1.67
C TYR A 150 -0.39 -17.04 2.32
N LEU A 151 -0.62 -17.98 3.25
CA LEU A 151 -1.92 -18.12 3.92
C LEU A 151 -2.27 -16.88 4.75
N GLU A 152 -1.31 -16.32 5.47
CA GLU A 152 -1.48 -15.11 6.26
C GLU A 152 -1.74 -13.89 5.34
N LEU A 153 -0.96 -13.75 4.26
CA LEU A 153 -1.14 -12.71 3.25
C LEU A 153 -2.55 -12.77 2.63
N TYR A 154 -3.01 -13.95 2.24
CA TYR A 154 -4.37 -14.12 1.71
C TYR A 154 -5.45 -13.79 2.75
N SER A 155 -5.23 -14.12 4.03
CA SER A 155 -6.15 -13.74 5.12
C SER A 155 -6.26 -12.22 5.25
N ILE A 156 -5.12 -11.52 5.26
CA ILE A 156 -5.08 -10.05 5.30
C ILE A 156 -5.80 -9.45 4.09
N LEU A 157 -5.48 -9.91 2.87
CA LEU A 157 -6.11 -9.43 1.63
C LEU A 157 -7.63 -9.67 1.61
N ARG A 158 -8.08 -10.82 2.12
CA ARG A 158 -9.50 -11.15 2.26
C ARG A 158 -10.22 -10.21 3.24
N ASN A 159 -9.58 -9.89 4.36
CA ASN A 159 -10.14 -8.96 5.34
C ASN A 159 -10.24 -7.53 4.76
N ILE A 160 -9.19 -7.06 4.06
CA ILE A 160 -9.21 -5.79 3.34
C ILE A 160 -10.38 -5.77 2.32
N TYR A 161 -10.48 -6.81 1.50
CA TYR A 161 -11.52 -6.93 0.47
C TYR A 161 -12.95 -6.90 1.04
N LYS A 162 -13.20 -7.66 2.12
CA LYS A 162 -14.51 -7.70 2.78
C LYS A 162 -14.89 -6.36 3.43
N SER A 163 -13.90 -5.64 3.96
CA SER A 163 -14.11 -4.38 4.67
C SER A 163 -14.22 -3.18 3.73
N LEU A 164 -13.65 -3.26 2.52
CA LEU A 164 -13.65 -2.22 1.48
C LEU A 164 -14.33 -2.73 0.19
N PRO A 165 -15.66 -2.84 0.15
CA PRO A 165 -16.38 -3.45 -0.99
C PRO A 165 -16.23 -2.67 -2.30
N GLY A 166 -15.78 -1.42 -2.25
CA GLY A 166 -15.46 -0.60 -3.43
C GLY A 166 -14.04 -0.80 -3.99
N LEU A 167 -13.24 -1.72 -3.43
CA LEU A 167 -11.95 -2.08 -4.03
C LEU A 167 -12.17 -2.72 -5.40
N TYR A 168 -11.47 -2.20 -6.40
CA TYR A 168 -11.58 -2.69 -7.77
C TYR A 168 -10.30 -2.44 -8.56
N ALA A 169 -10.02 -3.33 -9.54
CA ALA A 169 -8.87 -3.30 -10.43
C ALA A 169 -7.51 -3.42 -9.68
N TYR A 170 -6.51 -2.67 -10.09
CA TYR A 170 -5.15 -2.78 -9.58
C TYR A 170 -4.98 -2.05 -8.25
N VAL A 171 -4.42 -2.77 -7.28
CA VAL A 171 -4.16 -2.23 -5.93
C VAL A 171 -2.78 -2.71 -5.47
N GLY A 172 -1.97 -1.79 -4.97
CA GLY A 172 -0.75 -2.10 -4.25
C GLY A 172 -1.01 -2.13 -2.74
N VAL A 173 -0.41 -3.09 -2.02
CA VAL A 173 -0.48 -3.16 -0.55
C VAL A 173 0.93 -3.21 0.00
N ASP A 174 1.35 -2.19 0.73
CA ASP A 174 2.65 -2.15 1.36
C ASP A 174 2.61 -2.77 2.76
N LEU A 175 3.63 -3.58 3.08
CA LEU A 175 3.70 -4.40 4.27
C LEU A 175 5.05 -4.27 4.97
N ILE A 176 5.06 -4.43 6.29
CA ILE A 176 6.24 -4.78 7.05
C ILE A 176 6.05 -6.16 7.67
N MET A 177 6.99 -7.07 7.37
CA MET A 177 7.03 -8.39 7.97
C MET A 177 8.09 -8.42 9.06
N THR A 178 7.67 -8.68 10.28
CA THR A 178 8.54 -8.93 11.43
C THR A 178 8.70 -10.45 11.62
N ARG A 179 9.42 -10.88 12.67
CA ARG A 179 9.50 -12.29 13.03
C ARG A 179 8.11 -12.90 13.34
N ASP A 180 7.23 -12.11 13.97
CA ASP A 180 6.03 -12.64 14.60
C ASP A 180 4.72 -12.19 13.92
N LYS A 181 4.77 -11.21 13.03
CA LYS A 181 3.57 -10.63 12.43
C LYS A 181 3.82 -9.91 11.11
N ILE A 182 2.76 -9.83 10.30
CA ILE A 182 2.69 -9.02 9.09
C ILE A 182 1.79 -7.82 9.35
N LEU A 183 2.28 -6.62 9.08
CA LEU A 183 1.55 -5.36 9.30
C LEU A 183 1.36 -4.63 7.98
N VAL A 184 0.13 -4.23 7.71
CA VAL A 184 -0.20 -3.35 6.59
C VAL A 184 0.30 -1.94 6.91
N VAL A 185 1.05 -1.35 5.98
CA VAL A 185 1.56 0.03 6.05
C VAL A 185 0.59 0.97 5.35
N GLU A 186 0.21 0.60 4.12
CA GLU A 186 -0.74 1.38 3.30
C GLU A 186 -1.33 0.51 2.17
N VAL A 187 -2.48 0.94 1.65
CA VAL A 187 -3.14 0.34 0.49
C VAL A 187 -3.30 1.43 -0.57
N ASN A 188 -2.72 1.18 -1.74
CA ASN A 188 -2.65 2.13 -2.85
C ASN A 188 -3.63 1.69 -3.95
N PRO A 189 -4.81 2.31 -4.14
CA PRO A 189 -5.83 1.89 -5.10
C PRO A 189 -5.48 2.28 -6.55
N ARG A 190 -4.27 1.97 -6.98
CA ARG A 190 -3.68 2.28 -8.29
C ARG A 190 -2.50 1.36 -8.61
N LEU A 191 -1.96 1.49 -9.81
CA LEU A 191 -0.65 0.92 -10.14
C LEU A 191 0.45 1.53 -9.26
N THR A 192 1.33 0.68 -8.74
CA THR A 192 2.54 1.07 -7.99
C THR A 192 3.79 0.71 -8.78
N THR A 193 4.96 1.15 -8.35
CA THR A 193 6.24 0.89 -9.03
C THR A 193 6.47 -0.59 -9.32
N SER A 194 6.06 -1.49 -8.41
CA SER A 194 6.21 -2.93 -8.59
C SER A 194 5.42 -3.51 -9.76
N PHE A 195 4.37 -2.84 -10.24
CA PHE A 195 3.64 -3.28 -11.43
C PHE A 195 4.48 -3.26 -12.71
N THR A 196 5.55 -2.47 -12.79
CA THR A 196 6.44 -2.43 -13.96
C THR A 196 7.13 -3.78 -14.24
N GLY A 197 7.33 -4.61 -13.20
CA GLY A 197 7.93 -5.93 -13.30
C GLY A 197 6.95 -7.09 -13.46
N ILE A 198 5.64 -6.88 -13.37
CA ILE A 198 4.67 -7.99 -13.35
C ILE A 198 4.62 -8.70 -14.70
N SER A 199 4.50 -7.96 -15.81
CA SER A 199 4.38 -8.55 -17.13
C SER A 199 5.56 -9.45 -17.46
N SER A 200 6.79 -9.02 -17.15
CA SER A 200 8.02 -9.77 -17.42
C SER A 200 8.19 -10.98 -16.48
N THR A 201 7.75 -10.88 -15.22
CA THR A 201 7.91 -11.97 -14.25
C THR A 201 6.83 -13.03 -14.35
N LEU A 202 5.61 -12.67 -14.74
CA LEU A 202 4.48 -13.58 -14.82
C LEU A 202 4.12 -13.97 -16.26
N GLY A 203 4.67 -13.30 -17.28
CA GLY A 203 4.30 -13.53 -18.69
C GLY A 203 2.85 -13.12 -19.00
N ILE A 204 2.30 -12.15 -18.27
CA ILE A 204 0.91 -11.70 -18.44
C ILE A 204 0.84 -10.29 -19.03
N ASN A 205 -0.22 -10.03 -19.80
CA ASN A 205 -0.53 -8.70 -20.28
C ASN A 205 -1.51 -8.00 -19.34
N LEU A 206 -1.04 -6.99 -18.61
CA LEU A 206 -1.84 -6.24 -17.65
C LEU A 206 -3.01 -5.46 -18.28
N SER A 207 -2.98 -5.20 -19.58
CA SER A 207 -4.12 -4.56 -20.28
C SER A 207 -5.31 -5.52 -20.49
N GLN A 208 -5.13 -6.82 -20.21
CA GLN A 208 -6.14 -7.85 -20.43
C GLN A 208 -6.48 -8.62 -19.14
N PRO A 209 -6.99 -7.95 -18.08
CA PRO A 209 -7.18 -8.57 -16.77
C PRO A 209 -8.08 -9.80 -16.78
N LYS A 210 -9.12 -9.82 -17.62
CA LYS A 210 -10.03 -10.99 -17.76
C LYS A 210 -9.31 -12.27 -18.17
N LYS A 211 -8.18 -12.15 -18.90
CA LYS A 211 -7.40 -13.34 -19.32
C LYS A 211 -6.59 -13.88 -18.16
N PHE A 212 -5.80 -13.03 -17.46
CA PHE A 212 -4.94 -13.53 -16.38
C PHE A 212 -5.71 -13.90 -15.12
N MET A 213 -6.89 -13.32 -14.87
CA MET A 213 -7.74 -13.72 -13.75
C MET A 213 -8.15 -15.19 -13.81
N LYS A 214 -8.27 -15.75 -15.03
CA LYS A 214 -8.62 -17.15 -15.27
C LYS A 214 -7.43 -18.12 -15.19
N LEU A 215 -6.18 -17.62 -15.18
CA LEU A 215 -5.00 -18.50 -15.16
C LEU A 215 -4.84 -19.12 -13.76
N SER A 216 -4.83 -20.44 -13.68
CA SER A 216 -4.60 -21.19 -12.44
C SER A 216 -3.13 -21.23 -12.04
N ASN A 217 -2.21 -21.31 -13.02
CA ASN A 217 -0.77 -21.43 -12.80
C ASN A 217 -0.02 -20.37 -13.61
N ILE A 218 0.64 -19.45 -12.93
CA ILE A 218 1.56 -18.49 -13.51
C ILE A 218 2.97 -18.97 -13.14
N ASN A 219 3.81 -19.28 -14.14
CA ASN A 219 5.16 -19.75 -13.88
C ASN A 219 6.05 -18.58 -13.45
N PRO A 220 6.45 -18.48 -12.17
CA PRO A 220 7.01 -17.25 -11.64
C PRO A 220 8.52 -17.16 -11.87
N ARG A 221 8.96 -16.07 -12.54
CA ARG A 221 10.35 -15.60 -12.50
C ARG A 221 10.42 -14.40 -11.57
N SER A 222 11.54 -14.19 -10.88
CA SER A 222 11.76 -12.95 -10.12
C SER A 222 12.63 -11.98 -10.91
N GLN A 223 12.35 -10.67 -10.78
CA GLN A 223 13.14 -9.60 -11.41
C GLN A 223 13.45 -8.51 -10.41
N ARG A 224 14.66 -7.95 -10.44
CA ARG A 224 15.04 -6.77 -9.64
C ARG A 224 14.94 -5.50 -10.49
N ILE A 225 14.35 -4.47 -9.91
CA ILE A 225 14.20 -3.13 -10.49
C ILE A 225 14.94 -2.16 -9.57
N TYR A 226 15.87 -1.39 -10.12
CA TYR A 226 16.59 -0.32 -9.43
C TYR A 226 15.88 1.01 -9.69
N LEU A 227 15.82 1.85 -8.66
CA LEU A 227 15.24 3.18 -8.75
C LEU A 227 16.38 4.20 -8.68
N SER A 228 16.46 5.07 -9.67
CA SER A 228 17.40 6.19 -9.72
C SER A 228 17.00 7.34 -8.83
#